data_f9dd7fa7b97fd2495361914d04adb25f
#
_entry.id   f9dd7fa7b97fd2495361914d04adb25f
#
_cell.length_a   1.000
_cell.length_b   1.000
_cell.length_c   1.000
_cell.angle_alpha   90.00
_cell.angle_beta   90.00
_cell.angle_gamma   90.00
#
_symmetry.space_group_name_H-M   'P 1'
#
loop_
_entity.id
_entity.type
_entity.pdbx_description
1 polymer ?
#
loop_
_entity_poly.entity_id
_entity_poly.type
_entity_poly.pdbx_seq_one_letter_code
_entity_poly.pdbx_strand_id
1 'polypeptide(L)'
;IARTIAIEPEIILMDEPCSALDPISTLKIEETMHELKKNYTIIIVTHNMQQALRVSDMTAFFNAVEYEDGDGGKVGYLAEFDSTKKIFNSPKEKTTQEYISGKFG
;
A
#
# COMPACT_ATOMS: atom_id res chain seq x y z
N ILE A 1 -13.70 24.63 11.02
CA ILE A 1 -12.63 23.86 10.49
C ILE A 1 -11.32 24.64 10.38
N ALA A 2 -11.37 25.90 10.76
CA ALA A 2 -10.18 26.72 10.83
C ALA A 2 -9.11 26.14 11.75
N ARG A 3 -9.53 25.41 12.76
CA ARG A 3 -8.62 24.76 13.68
C ARG A 3 -7.79 23.64 13.06
N THR A 4 -8.38 22.96 12.08
CA THR A 4 -7.69 21.88 11.39
C THR A 4 -6.56 22.39 10.55
N ILE A 5 -6.68 23.64 10.09
CA ILE A 5 -5.68 24.26 9.23
C ILE A 5 -4.44 24.67 10.03
N ALA A 6 -4.59 24.88 11.33
CA ALA A 6 -3.47 25.31 12.17
C ALA A 6 -2.42 24.21 12.38
N ILE A 7 -2.79 22.95 12.10
CA ILE A 7 -1.87 21.82 12.23
C ILE A 7 -1.71 21.18 10.86
N GLU A 8 -0.52 21.33 10.28
CA GLU A 8 -0.22 20.69 9.01
C GLU A 8 0.36 19.30 9.29
N PRO A 9 -0.27 18.22 8.80
CA PRO A 9 0.28 16.89 8.98
C PRO A 9 1.51 16.71 8.10
N GLU A 10 2.51 16.01 8.61
CA GLU A 10 3.67 15.62 7.81
C GLU A 10 3.41 14.29 7.11
N ILE A 11 2.53 13.50 7.68
CA ILE A 11 2.19 12.17 7.18
C ILE A 11 0.70 12.09 6.95
N ILE A 12 0.31 11.59 5.78
CA ILE A 12 -1.09 11.36 5.43
C ILE A 12 -1.28 9.85 5.29
N LEU A 13 -2.23 9.30 6.03
CA LEU A 13 -2.54 7.88 5.97
C LEU A 13 -3.87 7.69 5.22
N MET A 14 -3.84 6.84 4.20
CA MET A 14 -5.02 6.51 3.41
C MET A 14 -5.25 5.00 3.44
N ASP A 15 -6.45 4.58 3.76
CA ASP A 15 -6.83 3.18 3.81
C ASP A 15 -7.82 2.89 2.68
N GLU A 16 -7.39 2.07 1.71
CA GLU A 16 -8.19 1.71 0.54
C GLU A 16 -8.85 2.94 -0.11
N PRO A 17 -8.06 3.96 -0.51
CA PRO A 17 -8.63 5.26 -0.90
C PRO A 17 -9.52 5.23 -2.12
N CYS A 18 -9.41 4.20 -2.96
CA CYS A 18 -10.17 4.13 -4.21
C CYS A 18 -11.05 2.89 -4.32
N SER A 19 -11.31 2.19 -3.22
CA SER A 19 -11.97 0.89 -3.26
C SER A 19 -13.40 0.91 -3.81
N ALA A 20 -14.09 2.04 -3.71
CA ALA A 20 -15.47 2.15 -4.17
C ALA A 20 -15.63 3.12 -5.35
N LEU A 21 -14.53 3.52 -5.98
CA LEU A 21 -14.56 4.53 -7.03
C LEU A 21 -14.47 3.90 -8.43
N ASP A 22 -15.05 4.60 -9.41
CA ASP A 22 -14.89 4.22 -10.80
C ASP A 22 -13.47 4.56 -11.30
N PRO A 23 -13.08 4.08 -12.49
CA PRO A 23 -11.71 4.32 -12.99
C PRO A 23 -11.35 5.79 -13.16
N ILE A 24 -12.29 6.63 -13.57
CA ILE A 24 -12.03 8.05 -13.79
C ILE A 24 -11.79 8.75 -12.46
N SER A 25 -12.62 8.49 -11.47
CA SER A 25 -12.47 9.05 -10.13
C SER A 25 -11.19 8.56 -9.47
N THR A 26 -10.84 7.29 -9.68
CA THR A 26 -9.60 6.70 -9.17
C THR A 26 -8.39 7.44 -9.71
N LEU A 27 -8.36 7.73 -11.02
CA LEU A 27 -7.26 8.47 -11.62
C LEU A 27 -7.11 9.87 -11.02
N LYS A 28 -8.22 10.54 -10.75
CA LYS A 28 -8.19 11.88 -10.13
C LYS A 28 -7.58 11.83 -8.73
N ILE A 29 -7.96 10.83 -7.96
CA ILE A 29 -7.40 10.65 -6.61
C ILE A 29 -5.90 10.35 -6.70
N GLU A 30 -5.49 9.50 -7.64
CA GLU A 30 -4.07 9.18 -7.83
C GLU A 30 -3.26 10.40 -8.25
N GLU A 31 -3.81 11.25 -9.11
CA GLU A 31 -3.18 12.52 -9.47
C GLU A 31 -3.01 13.43 -8.25
N THR A 32 -4.04 13.50 -7.41
CA THR A 32 -3.98 14.27 -6.17
C THR A 32 -2.88 13.75 -5.25
N MET A 33 -2.73 12.43 -5.15
CA MET A 33 -1.66 11.83 -4.36
C MET A 33 -0.28 12.24 -4.89
N HIS A 34 -0.10 12.26 -6.21
CA HIS A 34 1.17 12.67 -6.81
C HIS A 34 1.49 14.13 -6.49
N GLU A 35 0.48 15.00 -6.42
CA GLU A 35 0.68 16.38 -6.02
C GLU A 35 0.99 16.49 -4.54
N LEU A 36 0.27 15.78 -3.70
CA LEU A 36 0.44 15.83 -2.25
C LEU A 36 1.80 15.30 -1.80
N LYS A 37 2.32 14.29 -2.47
CA LYS A 37 3.60 13.71 -2.05
C LYS A 37 4.78 14.65 -2.17
N LYS A 38 4.64 15.75 -2.90
CA LYS A 38 5.69 16.78 -3.00
C LYS A 38 5.93 17.47 -1.67
N ASN A 39 4.91 17.54 -0.83
CA ASN A 39 4.96 18.24 0.46
C ASN A 39 4.72 17.34 1.66
N TYR A 40 4.20 16.14 1.44
CA TYR A 40 3.80 15.22 2.51
C TYR A 40 4.32 13.82 2.23
N THR A 41 4.49 13.06 3.30
CA THR A 41 4.70 11.62 3.18
C THR A 41 3.33 10.96 3.19
N ILE A 42 3.03 10.14 2.20
CA ILE A 42 1.74 9.47 2.09
C ILE A 42 1.94 7.98 2.31
N ILE A 43 1.16 7.41 3.20
CA ILE A 43 1.13 5.97 3.44
C ILE A 43 -0.23 5.46 3.00
N ILE A 44 -0.24 4.50 2.09
CA ILE A 44 -1.46 3.90 1.57
C ILE A 44 -1.53 2.45 2.00
N VAL A 45 -2.65 2.05 2.58
CA VAL A 45 -2.93 0.64 2.85
C VAL A 45 -3.90 0.18 1.77
N THR A 46 -3.50 -0.80 0.97
CA THR A 46 -4.35 -1.27 -0.12
C THR A 46 -4.03 -2.72 -0.46
N HIS A 47 -5.04 -3.46 -0.92
CA HIS A 47 -4.84 -4.77 -1.52
C HIS A 47 -4.85 -4.69 -3.05
N ASN A 48 -5.02 -3.49 -3.60
CA ASN A 48 -5.01 -3.27 -5.05
C ASN A 48 -3.56 -3.12 -5.52
N MET A 49 -3.01 -4.20 -6.06
CA MET A 49 -1.61 -4.25 -6.50
C MET A 49 -1.34 -3.30 -7.67
N GLN A 50 -2.33 -3.12 -8.55
CA GLN A 50 -2.20 -2.19 -9.68
C GLN A 50 -2.01 -0.76 -9.19
N GLN A 51 -2.79 -0.36 -8.19
CA GLN A 51 -2.67 0.96 -7.61
C GLN A 51 -1.32 1.15 -6.91
N ALA A 52 -0.90 0.16 -6.14
CA ALA A 52 0.40 0.22 -5.47
C ALA A 52 1.52 0.40 -6.49
N LEU A 53 1.45 -0.33 -7.59
CA LEU A 53 2.47 -0.23 -8.65
C LEU A 53 2.50 1.14 -9.29
N ARG A 54 1.33 1.76 -9.51
CA ARG A 54 1.25 3.06 -10.18
C ARG A 54 1.66 4.23 -9.31
N VAL A 55 1.31 4.21 -8.03
CA VAL A 55 1.41 5.43 -7.22
C VAL A 55 2.52 5.42 -6.19
N SER A 56 3.02 4.27 -5.80
CA SER A 56 3.97 4.21 -4.69
C SER A 56 5.42 4.21 -5.14
N ASP A 57 6.27 4.84 -4.34
CA ASP A 57 7.72 4.83 -4.53
C ASP A 57 8.35 3.65 -3.79
N MET A 58 7.81 3.35 -2.61
CA MET A 58 8.24 2.25 -1.77
C MET A 58 7.04 1.38 -1.44
N THR A 59 7.26 0.09 -1.34
CA THR A 59 6.20 -0.85 -1.02
C THR A 59 6.63 -1.77 0.12
N ALA A 60 5.73 -1.92 1.10
CA ALA A 60 5.89 -2.86 2.19
C ALA A 60 4.87 -3.98 1.98
N PHE A 61 5.35 -5.19 1.90
CA PHE A 61 4.49 -6.35 1.77
C PHE A 61 4.35 -7.03 3.12
N PHE A 62 3.12 -7.13 3.59
CA PHE A 62 2.79 -7.82 4.84
C PHE A 62 2.13 -9.15 4.53
N ASN A 63 2.49 -10.16 5.31
CA ASN A 63 1.90 -11.47 5.19
C ASN A 63 1.40 -11.89 6.57
N ALA A 64 0.64 -12.97 6.63
CA ALA A 64 0.10 -13.48 7.88
C ALA A 64 0.35 -14.97 7.98
N VAL A 65 0.69 -15.43 9.17
CA VAL A 65 0.85 -16.85 9.46
C VAL A 65 -0.08 -17.24 10.59
N GLU A 66 -0.53 -18.49 10.57
CA GLU A 66 -1.39 -19.00 11.61
C GLU A 66 -0.57 -19.36 12.84
N TYR A 67 -1.17 -19.23 14.01
CA TYR A 67 -0.55 -19.70 15.24
C TYR A 67 -0.44 -21.21 15.22
N GLU A 68 0.67 -21.71 15.75
CA GLU A 68 0.93 -23.14 15.80
C GLU A 68 -0.01 -23.88 16.75
N ASP A 69 -0.59 -23.19 17.69
CA ASP A 69 -1.46 -23.80 18.71
C ASP A 69 -2.87 -24.15 18.21
N GLY A 70 -3.18 -23.83 16.97
CA GLY A 70 -4.44 -24.21 16.37
C GLY A 70 -5.65 -23.39 16.77
N ASP A 71 -5.46 -22.25 17.38
CA ASP A 71 -6.55 -21.33 17.77
C ASP A 71 -7.26 -20.69 16.59
N GLY A 72 -6.76 -20.88 15.38
CA GLY A 72 -7.30 -20.20 14.21
C GLY A 72 -6.90 -18.75 14.12
N GLY A 73 -6.07 -18.27 15.02
CA GLY A 73 -5.54 -16.92 14.99
C GLY A 73 -4.42 -16.77 13.97
N LYS A 74 -4.23 -15.54 13.50
CA LYS A 74 -3.16 -15.21 12.56
C LYS A 74 -2.38 -14.04 13.09
N VAL A 75 -1.09 -14.03 12.80
CA VAL A 75 -0.23 -12.87 13.11
C VAL A 75 0.34 -12.32 11.82
N GLY A 76 0.22 -11.00 11.66
CA GLY A 76 0.79 -10.32 10.50
C GLY A 76 2.25 -9.98 10.76
N TYR A 77 3.04 -10.00 9.71
CA TYR A 77 4.44 -9.60 9.80
C TYR A 77 4.87 -8.94 8.50
N LEU A 78 5.88 -8.07 8.60
CA LEU A 78 6.47 -7.44 7.43
C LEU A 78 7.37 -8.45 6.74
N ALA A 79 6.93 -8.90 5.56
CA ALA A 79 7.70 -9.88 4.80
C ALA A 79 8.83 -9.25 4.00
N GLU A 80 8.55 -8.10 3.38
CA GLU A 80 9.55 -7.43 2.57
C GLU A 80 9.22 -5.94 2.45
N PHE A 81 10.26 -5.09 2.40
CA PHE A 81 10.11 -3.65 2.22
C PHE A 81 11.23 -3.15 1.33
N ASP A 82 10.88 -2.59 0.19
CA ASP A 82 11.87 -2.09 -0.77
C ASP A 82 11.18 -1.14 -1.75
N SER A 83 11.94 -0.65 -2.72
CA SER A 83 11.33 0.17 -3.78
C SER A 83 10.24 -0.63 -4.48
N THR A 84 9.22 0.08 -4.93
CA THR A 84 8.07 -0.56 -5.59
C THR A 84 8.50 -1.38 -6.79
N LYS A 85 9.41 -0.86 -7.60
CA LYS A 85 9.92 -1.60 -8.75
C LYS A 85 10.55 -2.93 -8.36
N LYS A 86 11.32 -2.93 -7.27
CA LYS A 86 12.01 -4.12 -6.82
C LYS A 86 11.04 -5.15 -6.25
N ILE A 87 10.06 -4.69 -5.47
CA ILE A 87 9.05 -5.58 -4.90
C ILE A 87 8.28 -6.31 -6.02
N PHE A 88 7.92 -5.60 -7.07
CA PHE A 88 7.10 -6.16 -8.15
C PHE A 88 7.90 -6.91 -9.20
N ASN A 89 9.14 -6.52 -9.45
CA ASN A 89 9.94 -7.13 -10.53
C ASN A 89 10.97 -8.15 -10.05
N SER A 90 11.53 -7.94 -8.85
CA SER A 90 12.60 -8.78 -8.33
C SER A 90 12.53 -8.92 -6.82
N PRO A 91 11.41 -9.42 -6.29
CA PRO A 91 11.31 -9.55 -4.83
C PRO A 91 12.32 -10.57 -4.30
N LYS A 92 12.84 -10.30 -3.11
CA LYS A 92 13.81 -11.18 -2.46
C LYS A 92 13.16 -12.36 -1.78
N GLU A 93 11.97 -12.12 -1.21
CA GLU A 93 11.28 -13.14 -0.42
C GLU A 93 10.38 -13.99 -1.29
N LYS A 94 10.41 -15.29 -1.05
CA LYS A 94 9.59 -16.23 -1.82
C LYS A 94 8.10 -15.97 -1.63
N THR A 95 7.69 -15.62 -0.41
CA THR A 95 6.29 -15.30 -0.14
C THR A 95 5.80 -14.10 -0.95
N THR A 96 6.67 -13.10 -1.13
CA THR A 96 6.36 -11.94 -1.97
C THR A 96 6.22 -12.36 -3.42
N GLN A 97 7.14 -13.19 -3.90
CA GLN A 97 7.10 -13.70 -5.28
C GLN A 97 5.81 -14.46 -5.56
N GLU A 98 5.43 -15.32 -4.65
CA GLU A 98 4.22 -16.13 -4.79
C GLU A 98 2.97 -15.27 -4.80
N TYR A 99 2.90 -14.29 -3.91
CA TYR A 99 1.76 -13.40 -3.83
C TYR A 99 1.59 -12.59 -5.11
N ILE A 100 2.68 -12.00 -5.59
CA ILE A 100 2.64 -11.19 -6.80
C ILE A 100 2.31 -12.05 -8.02
N SER A 101 2.91 -13.21 -8.16
CA SER A 101 2.61 -14.14 -9.25
C SER A 101 1.15 -14.57 -9.25
N GLY A 102 0.60 -14.85 -8.08
CA GLY A 102 -0.80 -15.22 -7.95
C GLY A 102 -1.78 -14.10 -8.29
N LYS A 103 -1.36 -12.84 -8.08
CA LYS A 103 -2.22 -11.69 -8.38
C LYS A 103 -2.10 -11.20 -9.82
N PHE A 104 -0.94 -11.35 -10.43
CA PHE A 104 -0.70 -10.85 -11.79
C PHE A 104 -0.47 -11.95 -12.81
N GLY A 105 -0.16 -13.11 -12.36
CA GLY A 105 0.08 -14.27 -13.21
C GLY A 105 -1.17 -15.06 -13.38
#